data_47581bdc8d904a3676a8db6a8f07cebb
#
_entry.id   47581bdc8d904a3676a8db6a8f07cebb
#
_cell.length_a   1.000
_cell.length_b   1.000
_cell.length_c   1.000
_cell.angle_alpha   90.00
_cell.angle_beta   90.00
_cell.angle_gamma   90.00
#
_symmetry.space_group_name_H-M   'P 1'
#
loop_
_entity.id
_entity.type
_entity.pdbx_description
1 polymer ?
#
loop_
_entity_poly.entity_id
_entity_poly.type
_entity_poly.pdbx_seq_one_letter_code
_entity_poly.pdbx_strand_id
1 'polypeptide(L)'
;MDKLKEKFASKAVPMAEQTRKLVKEHGEIVLGQYTIEQVYSGMKGMIGMITETSKLDAEEGIRFRGYSIPELREKLPVSKEGPEPLPEGIFYLLLTGEIPTLEEVINVNNEWMKRANVPKHVFDMLDMLPAKTHPMTQFSMAIMALQTESVFAQKYREGMNKKEYWDPMYEDIMNLIARLPRIAAYIYRKTYKDSIHIEPNPKLDWAGNFAHMLGYDDLDFRKLMRLYLTIHVDHEGGNVSAHSTHLVGSALSDAYLSLAAGMNGLAGPLHGLAAQEVARWILDLREEFNGAPTKEQIAEYIKKTLAEGRVIPGYGHAVLRKT
;
A
#
# COMPACT_ATOMS: atom_id res chain seq x y z
N MET A 1 -12.52 4.85 24.19
CA MET A 1 -11.73 3.68 23.82
C MET A 1 -11.82 3.51 22.30
N ASP A 2 -10.76 3.10 21.64
CA ASP A 2 -10.78 2.89 20.18
C ASP A 2 -11.58 1.63 19.84
N LYS A 3 -12.83 1.82 19.40
CA LYS A 3 -13.76 0.72 19.07
C LYS A 3 -13.20 -0.24 18.02
N LEU A 4 -12.41 0.27 17.05
CA LEU A 4 -11.76 -0.56 16.06
C LEU A 4 -10.70 -1.47 16.70
N LYS A 5 -9.89 -0.94 17.62
CA LYS A 5 -8.88 -1.71 18.35
C LYS A 5 -9.49 -2.86 19.15
N GLU A 6 -10.60 -2.60 19.85
CA GLU A 6 -11.34 -3.66 20.58
C GLU A 6 -11.88 -4.73 19.63
N LYS A 7 -12.46 -4.30 18.51
CA LYS A 7 -12.96 -5.21 17.48
C LYS A 7 -11.83 -6.04 16.86
N PHE A 8 -10.72 -5.41 16.52
CA PHE A 8 -9.53 -6.09 16.01
C PHE A 8 -8.99 -7.11 17.01
N ALA A 9 -8.83 -6.74 18.28
CA ALA A 9 -8.38 -7.65 19.33
C ALA A 9 -9.28 -8.89 19.44
N SER A 10 -10.60 -8.71 19.37
CA SER A 10 -11.57 -9.80 19.43
C SER A 10 -11.42 -10.83 18.30
N LYS A 11 -10.77 -10.46 17.19
CA LYS A 11 -10.47 -11.34 16.05
C LYS A 11 -9.03 -11.85 16.08
N ALA A 12 -8.07 -10.94 16.24
CA ALA A 12 -6.63 -11.25 16.14
C ALA A 12 -6.15 -12.20 17.24
N VAL A 13 -6.61 -12.04 18.47
CA VAL A 13 -6.17 -12.88 19.59
C VAL A 13 -6.61 -14.34 19.43
N PRO A 14 -7.89 -14.65 19.15
CA PRO A 14 -8.30 -16.03 18.88
C PRO A 14 -7.65 -16.62 17.62
N MET A 15 -7.49 -15.83 16.56
CA MET A 15 -6.81 -16.28 15.33
C MET A 15 -5.35 -16.69 15.60
N ALA A 16 -4.62 -15.91 16.40
CA ALA A 16 -3.26 -16.26 16.78
C ALA A 16 -3.19 -17.56 17.60
N GLU A 17 -4.22 -17.88 18.41
CA GLU A 17 -4.31 -19.15 19.13
C GLU A 17 -4.64 -20.31 18.19
N GLN A 18 -5.57 -20.13 17.28
CA GLN A 18 -5.91 -21.13 16.24
C GLN A 18 -4.72 -21.44 15.36
N THR A 19 -3.96 -20.42 14.92
CA THR A 19 -2.74 -20.60 14.11
C THR A 19 -1.69 -21.41 14.86
N ARG A 20 -1.44 -21.11 16.15
CA ARG A 20 -0.52 -21.90 16.98
C ARG A 20 -0.96 -23.36 17.11
N LYS A 21 -2.27 -23.61 17.26
CA LYS A 21 -2.84 -24.96 17.33
C LYS A 21 -2.65 -25.68 15.99
N LEU A 22 -2.98 -25.03 14.87
CA LEU A 22 -2.80 -25.56 13.52
C LEU A 22 -1.34 -25.97 13.25
N VAL A 23 -0.39 -25.10 13.56
CA VAL A 23 1.05 -25.39 13.41
C VAL A 23 1.49 -26.56 14.30
N LYS A 24 0.98 -26.65 15.53
CA LYS A 24 1.30 -27.75 16.44
C LYS A 24 0.75 -29.10 15.95
N GLU A 25 -0.44 -29.11 15.37
CA GLU A 25 -1.14 -30.33 14.95
C GLU A 25 -0.78 -30.76 13.53
N HIS A 26 -0.42 -29.82 12.65
CA HIS A 26 -0.28 -30.05 11.21
C HIS A 26 0.98 -29.44 10.59
N GLY A 27 1.94 -28.99 11.40
CA GLY A 27 3.13 -28.27 10.92
C GLY A 27 4.05 -29.09 10.01
N GLU A 28 3.96 -30.43 10.04
CA GLU A 28 4.74 -31.34 9.21
C GLU A 28 4.13 -31.60 7.81
N ILE A 29 2.94 -31.03 7.51
CA ILE A 29 2.30 -31.21 6.21
C ILE A 29 3.09 -30.45 5.13
N VAL A 30 3.53 -31.17 4.11
CA VAL A 30 4.25 -30.60 2.95
C VAL A 30 3.25 -29.85 2.06
N LEU A 31 3.42 -28.55 1.91
CA LEU A 31 2.55 -27.68 1.09
C LEU A 31 2.97 -27.60 -0.37
N GLY A 32 4.20 -27.98 -0.72
CA GLY A 32 4.69 -27.90 -2.09
C GLY A 32 6.15 -28.37 -2.23
N GLN A 33 6.59 -28.45 -3.49
CA GLN A 33 7.98 -28.70 -3.86
C GLN A 33 8.45 -27.52 -4.71
N TYR A 34 9.73 -27.22 -4.66
CA TYR A 34 10.33 -26.10 -5.40
C TYR A 34 11.35 -26.60 -6.41
N THR A 35 11.40 -25.93 -7.57
CA THR A 35 12.36 -26.24 -8.63
C THR A 35 13.61 -25.36 -8.49
N ILE A 36 14.71 -25.81 -9.13
CA ILE A 36 15.94 -25.00 -9.22
C ILE A 36 15.65 -23.64 -9.89
N GLU A 37 14.81 -23.64 -10.94
CA GLU A 37 14.41 -22.40 -11.62
C GLU A 37 13.75 -21.40 -10.66
N GLN A 38 12.81 -21.85 -9.82
CA GLN A 38 12.14 -20.98 -8.84
C GLN A 38 13.13 -20.36 -7.84
N VAL A 39 14.10 -21.13 -7.38
CA VAL A 39 15.15 -20.65 -6.47
C VAL A 39 16.01 -19.57 -7.11
N TYR A 40 16.37 -19.73 -8.39
CA TYR A 40 17.16 -18.73 -9.13
C TYR A 40 16.32 -17.54 -9.63
N SER A 41 15.02 -17.71 -9.82
CA SER A 41 14.10 -16.70 -10.36
C SER A 41 13.43 -15.84 -9.27
N GLY A 42 14.07 -15.65 -8.12
CA GLY A 42 13.56 -14.82 -7.04
C GLY A 42 12.32 -15.39 -6.34
N MET A 43 12.26 -16.72 -6.19
CA MET A 43 11.18 -17.46 -5.51
C MET A 43 9.80 -17.31 -6.17
N LYS A 44 9.73 -17.04 -7.46
CA LYS A 44 8.47 -16.89 -8.21
C LYS A 44 7.59 -18.14 -8.08
N GLY A 45 6.35 -17.94 -7.64
CA GLY A 45 5.37 -19.04 -7.48
C GLY A 45 5.63 -19.98 -6.30
N MET A 46 6.55 -19.67 -5.41
CA MET A 46 6.69 -20.34 -4.12
C MET A 46 5.61 -19.90 -3.14
N ILE A 47 5.06 -20.87 -2.37
CA ILE A 47 4.15 -20.57 -1.26
C ILE A 47 4.98 -20.08 -0.08
N GLY A 48 5.13 -18.77 0.08
CA GLY A 48 5.94 -18.18 1.13
C GLY A 48 5.14 -17.74 2.37
N MET A 49 3.81 -17.56 2.23
CA MET A 49 2.94 -17.15 3.32
C MET A 49 1.47 -17.47 3.02
N ILE A 50 0.64 -17.40 4.06
CA ILE A 50 -0.81 -17.43 3.96
C ILE A 50 -1.34 -16.01 4.21
N THR A 51 -2.21 -15.52 3.32
CA THR A 51 -2.91 -14.25 3.47
C THR A 51 -4.41 -14.49 3.42
N GLU A 52 -5.16 -13.71 4.21
CA GLU A 52 -6.63 -13.77 4.27
C GLU A 52 -7.30 -12.46 3.86
N THR A 53 -6.49 -11.42 3.63
CA THR A 53 -6.99 -10.06 3.36
C THR A 53 -7.45 -9.90 1.93
N SER A 54 -6.69 -10.41 0.96
CA SER A 54 -7.08 -10.40 -0.44
C SER A 54 -6.60 -11.63 -1.19
N LYS A 55 -7.22 -11.88 -2.35
CA LYS A 55 -6.85 -12.93 -3.29
C LYS A 55 -7.04 -12.40 -4.71
N LEU A 56 -6.01 -12.57 -5.55
CA LEU A 56 -6.06 -12.23 -6.96
C LEU A 56 -6.35 -13.47 -7.80
N ASP A 57 -7.49 -13.49 -8.48
CA ASP A 57 -7.81 -14.48 -9.50
C ASP A 57 -7.38 -13.98 -10.88
N ALA A 58 -6.84 -14.89 -11.71
CA ALA A 58 -6.32 -14.55 -13.03
C ALA A 58 -7.40 -14.08 -14.03
N GLU A 59 -8.64 -14.50 -13.83
CA GLU A 59 -9.78 -14.26 -14.72
C GLU A 59 -10.81 -13.29 -14.15
N GLU A 60 -11.04 -13.35 -12.83
CA GLU A 60 -12.02 -12.50 -12.13
C GLU A 60 -11.45 -11.20 -11.59
N GLY A 61 -10.13 -11.15 -11.34
CA GLY A 61 -9.47 -10.04 -10.66
C GLY A 61 -9.39 -10.22 -9.15
N ILE A 62 -9.21 -9.11 -8.43
CA ILE A 62 -8.96 -9.13 -6.98
C ILE A 62 -10.26 -9.20 -6.17
N ARG A 63 -10.20 -9.98 -5.06
CA ARG A 63 -11.22 -9.99 -4.01
C ARG A 63 -10.59 -9.60 -2.67
N PHE A 64 -11.27 -8.76 -1.92
CA PHE A 64 -10.87 -8.33 -0.57
C PHE A 64 -11.81 -8.97 0.45
N ARG A 65 -11.28 -9.80 1.35
CA ARG A 65 -12.09 -10.61 2.29
C ARG A 65 -13.27 -11.33 1.61
N GLY A 66 -13.07 -11.78 0.36
CA GLY A 66 -14.05 -12.48 -0.45
C GLY A 66 -14.94 -11.59 -1.33
N TYR A 67 -14.97 -10.27 -1.13
CA TYR A 67 -15.75 -9.33 -1.93
C TYR A 67 -14.98 -8.83 -3.15
N SER A 68 -15.64 -8.78 -4.30
CA SER A 68 -15.13 -8.12 -5.51
C SER A 68 -15.19 -6.59 -5.39
N ILE A 69 -14.46 -5.88 -6.27
CA ILE A 69 -14.52 -4.40 -6.30
C ILE A 69 -15.94 -3.87 -6.54
N PRO A 70 -16.75 -4.40 -7.48
CA PRO A 70 -18.14 -3.97 -7.62
C PRO A 70 -18.98 -4.15 -6.36
N GLU A 71 -18.89 -5.32 -5.70
CA GLU A 71 -19.60 -5.58 -4.45
C GLU A 71 -19.19 -4.61 -3.33
N LEU A 72 -17.91 -4.26 -3.25
CA LEU A 72 -17.43 -3.30 -2.26
C LEU A 72 -17.90 -1.88 -2.51
N ARG A 73 -18.02 -1.48 -3.79
CA ARG A 73 -18.59 -0.17 -4.15
C ARG A 73 -20.06 -0.03 -3.75
N GLU A 74 -20.79 -1.14 -3.68
CA GLU A 74 -22.19 -1.16 -3.24
C GLU A 74 -22.33 -1.25 -1.72
N LYS A 75 -21.39 -1.92 -1.03
CA LYS A 75 -21.53 -2.28 0.39
C LYS A 75 -20.80 -1.34 1.35
N LEU A 76 -19.67 -0.77 0.91
CA LEU A 76 -18.89 0.10 1.77
C LEU A 76 -19.53 1.49 1.90
N PRO A 77 -19.43 2.13 3.08
CA PRO A 77 -19.87 3.50 3.26
C PRO A 77 -19.19 4.48 2.31
N VAL A 78 -19.97 5.40 1.77
CA VAL A 78 -19.53 6.40 0.79
C VAL A 78 -19.49 7.80 1.40
N SER A 79 -18.74 8.69 0.79
CA SER A 79 -18.71 10.12 1.13
C SER A 79 -20.01 10.80 0.72
N LYS A 80 -20.36 11.92 1.38
CA LYS A 80 -21.44 12.82 0.93
C LYS A 80 -21.15 13.48 -0.42
N GLU A 81 -19.91 13.48 -0.85
CA GLU A 81 -19.45 14.14 -2.08
C GLU A 81 -19.51 13.26 -3.33
N GLY A 82 -19.88 11.98 -3.21
CA GLY A 82 -19.97 11.10 -4.37
C GLY A 82 -20.18 9.62 -4.02
N PRO A 83 -20.31 8.75 -5.03
CA PRO A 83 -20.62 7.33 -4.85
C PRO A 83 -19.39 6.48 -4.49
N GLU A 84 -18.20 7.06 -4.42
CA GLU A 84 -16.99 6.27 -4.21
C GLU A 84 -16.81 5.92 -2.72
N PRO A 85 -16.46 4.67 -2.40
CA PRO A 85 -16.22 4.22 -1.04
C PRO A 85 -15.11 5.01 -0.34
N LEU A 86 -15.25 5.17 0.96
CA LEU A 86 -14.21 5.75 1.80
C LEU A 86 -13.13 4.68 2.09
N PRO A 87 -11.82 4.99 1.87
CA PRO A 87 -10.73 4.05 2.13
C PRO A 87 -10.67 3.53 3.56
N GLU A 88 -11.14 4.30 4.52
CA GLU A 88 -11.29 3.91 5.92
C GLU A 88 -12.20 2.67 6.07
N GLY A 89 -13.18 2.54 5.18
CA GLY A 89 -14.11 1.42 5.17
C GLY A 89 -13.47 0.11 4.76
N ILE A 90 -12.66 0.12 3.70
CA ILE A 90 -11.94 -1.10 3.30
C ILE A 90 -10.82 -1.44 4.28
N PHE A 91 -10.15 -0.46 4.86
CA PHE A 91 -9.18 -0.71 5.94
C PHE A 91 -9.84 -1.44 7.13
N TYR A 92 -11.01 -0.97 7.55
CA TYR A 92 -11.79 -1.65 8.60
C TYR A 92 -12.11 -3.10 8.21
N LEU A 93 -12.61 -3.31 6.99
CA LEU A 93 -12.92 -4.65 6.48
C LEU A 93 -11.70 -5.58 6.50
N LEU A 94 -10.54 -5.12 6.04
CA LEU A 94 -9.33 -5.93 6.01
C LEU A 94 -8.89 -6.36 7.41
N LEU A 95 -9.00 -5.47 8.41
CA LEU A 95 -8.63 -5.77 9.78
C LEU A 95 -9.62 -6.69 10.50
N THR A 96 -10.92 -6.51 10.26
CA THR A 96 -11.97 -7.16 11.06
C THR A 96 -12.68 -8.32 10.34
N GLY A 97 -12.62 -8.36 9.00
CA GLY A 97 -13.40 -9.26 8.17
C GLY A 97 -14.88 -8.87 8.03
N GLU A 98 -15.28 -7.69 8.51
CA GLU A 98 -16.68 -7.25 8.53
C GLU A 98 -16.86 -5.93 7.77
N ILE A 99 -17.98 -5.77 7.05
CA ILE A 99 -18.34 -4.48 6.42
C ILE A 99 -18.71 -3.49 7.52
N PRO A 100 -18.05 -2.32 7.59
CA PRO A 100 -18.32 -1.33 8.62
C PRO A 100 -19.62 -0.56 8.38
N THR A 101 -20.17 -0.01 9.44
CA THR A 101 -21.16 1.06 9.38
C THR A 101 -20.48 2.42 9.03
N LEU A 102 -21.27 3.41 8.61
CA LEU A 102 -20.73 4.77 8.39
C LEU A 102 -20.13 5.38 9.66
N GLU A 103 -20.72 5.10 10.84
CA GLU A 103 -20.19 5.56 12.13
C GLU A 103 -18.81 4.98 12.40
N GLU A 104 -18.59 3.71 12.14
CA GLU A 104 -17.29 3.05 12.30
C GLU A 104 -16.25 3.62 11.36
N VAL A 105 -16.61 3.90 10.10
CA VAL A 105 -15.73 4.58 9.13
C VAL A 105 -15.35 5.99 9.58
N ILE A 106 -16.31 6.77 10.07
CA ILE A 106 -16.06 8.11 10.63
C ILE A 106 -15.12 8.01 11.85
N ASN A 107 -15.29 7.00 12.71
CA ASN A 107 -14.39 6.78 13.85
C ASN A 107 -12.96 6.48 13.42
N VAL A 108 -12.75 5.67 12.36
CA VAL A 108 -11.41 5.42 11.80
C VAL A 108 -10.77 6.72 11.30
N ASN A 109 -11.52 7.51 10.51
CA ASN A 109 -11.02 8.80 10.03
C ASN A 109 -10.64 9.73 11.20
N ASN A 110 -11.47 9.83 12.22
CA ASN A 110 -11.20 10.66 13.40
C ASN A 110 -9.93 10.20 14.15
N GLU A 111 -9.70 8.90 14.27
CA GLU A 111 -8.49 8.36 14.89
C GLU A 111 -7.24 8.69 14.04
N TRP A 112 -7.32 8.58 12.71
CA TRP A 112 -6.21 8.96 11.84
C TRP A 112 -5.94 10.48 11.89
N MET A 113 -6.98 11.31 11.90
CA MET A 113 -6.81 12.77 12.02
C MET A 113 -6.09 13.17 13.32
N LYS A 114 -6.39 12.55 14.45
CA LYS A 114 -5.68 12.79 15.72
C LYS A 114 -4.20 12.43 15.66
N ARG A 115 -3.84 11.45 14.84
CA ARG A 115 -2.49 10.87 14.72
C ARG A 115 -1.67 11.44 13.54
N ALA A 116 -2.27 12.31 12.72
CA ALA A 116 -1.70 12.77 11.45
C ALA A 116 -0.49 13.71 11.58
N ASN A 117 -0.14 14.12 12.80
CA ASN A 117 1.03 15.00 13.00
C ASN A 117 2.33 14.27 12.67
N VAL A 118 3.12 14.85 11.76
CA VAL A 118 4.44 14.34 11.38
C VAL A 118 5.52 15.12 12.12
N PRO A 119 6.44 14.46 12.84
CA PRO A 119 7.53 15.11 13.52
C PRO A 119 8.42 15.95 12.59
N LYS A 120 8.84 17.12 13.06
CA LYS A 120 9.61 18.08 12.25
C LYS A 120 10.88 17.48 11.65
N HIS A 121 11.58 16.62 12.37
CA HIS A 121 12.84 16.00 11.90
C HIS A 121 12.68 15.20 10.61
N VAL A 122 11.46 14.69 10.31
CA VAL A 122 11.17 13.97 9.06
C VAL A 122 11.22 14.93 7.88
N PHE A 123 10.61 16.12 8.02
CA PHE A 123 10.65 17.14 6.99
C PHE A 123 12.05 17.74 6.84
N ASP A 124 12.74 18.02 7.95
CA ASP A 124 14.13 18.52 7.94
C ASP A 124 15.05 17.56 7.18
N MET A 125 14.91 16.25 7.43
CA MET A 125 15.67 15.21 6.71
C MET A 125 15.33 15.23 5.22
N LEU A 126 14.05 15.29 4.85
CA LEU A 126 13.63 15.36 3.44
C LEU A 126 14.19 16.59 2.74
N ASP A 127 14.28 17.73 3.41
CA ASP A 127 14.79 18.97 2.85
C ASP A 127 16.31 18.96 2.59
N MET A 128 17.04 18.13 3.34
CA MET A 128 18.48 17.92 3.14
C MET A 128 18.80 17.01 1.95
N LEU A 129 17.82 16.27 1.42
CA LEU A 129 18.07 15.35 0.31
C LEU A 129 18.30 16.11 -1.01
N PRO A 130 19.22 15.62 -1.85
CA PRO A 130 19.44 16.19 -3.19
C PRO A 130 18.14 16.26 -4.00
N ALA A 131 17.96 17.34 -4.76
CA ALA A 131 16.73 17.58 -5.53
C ALA A 131 16.37 16.44 -6.52
N LYS A 132 17.38 15.69 -7.02
CA LYS A 132 17.19 14.55 -7.91
C LYS A 132 16.85 13.23 -7.20
N THR A 133 16.76 13.23 -5.87
CA THR A 133 16.42 12.01 -5.12
C THR A 133 15.03 11.52 -5.51
N HIS A 134 14.93 10.27 -5.96
CA HIS A 134 13.67 9.69 -6.42
C HIS A 134 12.59 9.75 -5.31
N PRO A 135 11.33 10.11 -5.63
CA PRO A 135 10.25 10.23 -4.64
C PRO A 135 10.05 8.99 -3.77
N MET A 136 10.16 7.78 -4.34
CA MET A 136 10.05 6.54 -3.56
C MET A 136 11.20 6.38 -2.56
N THR A 137 12.42 6.81 -2.91
CA THR A 137 13.55 6.82 -1.97
C THR A 137 13.29 7.82 -0.85
N GLN A 138 12.82 9.03 -1.16
CA GLN A 138 12.43 10.02 -0.16
C GLN A 138 11.35 9.47 0.78
N PHE A 139 10.33 8.79 0.23
CA PHE A 139 9.23 8.22 1.00
C PHE A 139 9.69 7.11 1.94
N SER A 140 10.51 6.18 1.47
CA SER A 140 11.10 5.10 2.28
C SER A 140 11.95 5.66 3.43
N MET A 141 12.76 6.67 3.15
CA MET A 141 13.58 7.34 4.18
C MET A 141 12.71 8.05 5.22
N ALA A 142 11.63 8.70 4.80
CA ALA A 142 10.69 9.35 5.72
C ALA A 142 10.00 8.34 6.65
N ILE A 143 9.59 7.18 6.11
CA ILE A 143 9.03 6.10 6.91
C ILE A 143 10.06 5.60 7.94
N MET A 144 11.31 5.37 7.54
CA MET A 144 12.37 4.98 8.47
C MET A 144 12.66 6.05 9.52
N ALA A 145 12.61 7.34 9.16
CA ALA A 145 12.80 8.44 10.12
C ALA A 145 11.68 8.50 11.18
N LEU A 146 10.46 8.03 10.87
CA LEU A 146 9.37 7.89 11.84
C LEU A 146 9.60 6.76 12.86
N GLN A 147 10.55 5.86 12.65
CA GLN A 147 10.80 4.70 13.52
C GLN A 147 11.10 5.10 14.97
N THR A 148 11.64 6.30 15.18
CA THR A 148 11.85 6.85 16.53
C THR A 148 10.58 6.96 17.37
N GLU A 149 9.41 6.96 16.72
CA GLU A 149 8.08 7.03 17.33
C GLU A 149 7.44 5.64 17.56
N SER A 150 8.18 4.54 17.29
CA SER A 150 7.63 3.18 17.41
C SER A 150 7.28 2.81 18.84
N VAL A 151 6.00 2.62 19.07
CA VAL A 151 5.45 2.11 20.34
C VAL A 151 5.85 0.65 20.55
N PHE A 152 5.86 -0.14 19.46
CA PHE A 152 6.28 -1.54 19.52
C PHE A 152 7.75 -1.67 19.96
N ALA A 153 8.66 -0.93 19.32
CA ALA A 153 10.08 -0.98 19.66
C ALA A 153 10.35 -0.55 21.11
N GLN A 154 9.61 0.44 21.60
CA GLN A 154 9.69 0.86 22.99
C GLN A 154 9.22 -0.23 23.95
N LYS A 155 7.99 -0.76 23.74
CA LYS A 155 7.39 -1.79 24.60
C LYS A 155 8.19 -3.09 24.58
N TYR A 156 8.76 -3.46 23.44
CA TYR A 156 9.64 -4.61 23.33
C TYR A 156 10.87 -4.50 24.24
N ARG A 157 11.53 -3.32 24.26
CA ARG A 157 12.66 -3.05 25.17
C ARG A 157 12.28 -3.05 26.65
N GLU A 158 11.04 -2.69 26.96
CA GLU A 158 10.48 -2.75 28.32
C GLU A 158 10.12 -4.17 28.78
N GLY A 159 10.28 -5.19 27.93
CA GLY A 159 10.03 -6.60 28.29
C GLY A 159 8.59 -7.04 28.11
N MET A 160 7.88 -6.51 27.14
CA MET A 160 6.50 -6.85 26.81
C MET A 160 6.28 -8.35 26.56
N ASN A 161 5.13 -8.88 27.00
CA ASN A 161 4.74 -10.26 26.77
C ASN A 161 4.41 -10.51 25.28
N LYS A 162 4.80 -11.67 24.76
CA LYS A 162 4.52 -12.06 23.34
C LYS A 162 3.02 -12.03 22.98
N LYS A 163 2.15 -12.28 23.92
CA LYS A 163 0.69 -12.22 23.71
C LYS A 163 0.16 -10.81 23.46
N GLU A 164 0.94 -9.80 23.83
CA GLU A 164 0.59 -8.38 23.75
C GLU A 164 1.19 -7.69 22.54
N TYR A 165 2.02 -8.36 21.70
CA TYR A 165 2.70 -7.78 20.53
C TYR A 165 1.75 -7.11 19.54
N TRP A 166 0.54 -7.63 19.39
CA TRP A 166 -0.48 -7.08 18.49
C TRP A 166 -0.88 -5.64 18.87
N ASP A 167 -0.90 -5.30 20.16
CA ASP A 167 -1.40 -4.02 20.68
C ASP A 167 -0.50 -2.84 20.25
N PRO A 168 0.79 -2.77 20.62
CA PRO A 168 1.65 -1.69 20.16
C PRO A 168 1.92 -1.73 18.64
N MET A 169 1.85 -2.89 18.00
CA MET A 169 1.91 -2.97 16.53
C MET A 169 0.69 -2.30 15.88
N TYR A 170 -0.51 -2.50 16.44
CA TYR A 170 -1.70 -1.78 16.01
C TYR A 170 -1.52 -0.26 16.14
N GLU A 171 -0.98 0.24 17.26
CA GLU A 171 -0.70 1.66 17.44
C GLU A 171 0.27 2.20 16.39
N ASP A 172 1.36 1.48 16.11
CA ASP A 172 2.35 1.88 15.10
C ASP A 172 1.71 1.93 13.70
N ILE A 173 0.89 0.95 13.33
CA ILE A 173 0.18 0.91 12.04
C ILE A 173 -0.79 2.09 11.91
N MET A 174 -1.58 2.38 12.94
CA MET A 174 -2.52 3.50 12.94
C MET A 174 -1.81 4.85 12.83
N ASN A 175 -0.69 5.02 13.56
CA ASN A 175 0.14 6.21 13.48
C ASN A 175 0.77 6.37 12.10
N LEU A 176 1.24 5.28 11.52
CA LEU A 176 1.90 5.26 10.22
C LEU A 176 0.93 5.66 9.11
N ILE A 177 -0.22 4.97 8.99
CA ILE A 177 -1.24 5.26 7.97
C ILE A 177 -1.73 6.70 8.06
N ALA A 178 -1.93 7.22 9.26
CA ALA A 178 -2.36 8.60 9.47
C ALA A 178 -1.37 9.64 8.91
N ARG A 179 -0.08 9.36 8.95
CA ARG A 179 1.01 10.29 8.57
C ARG A 179 1.42 10.21 7.10
N LEU A 180 1.24 9.06 6.47
CA LEU A 180 1.71 8.81 5.10
C LEU A 180 1.18 9.82 4.07
N PRO A 181 -0.11 10.23 4.05
CA PRO A 181 -0.60 11.18 3.07
C PRO A 181 0.10 12.54 3.14
N ARG A 182 0.39 13.03 4.35
CA ARG A 182 1.09 14.30 4.55
C ARG A 182 2.53 14.23 4.04
N ILE A 183 3.23 13.13 4.31
CA ILE A 183 4.60 12.90 3.83
C ILE A 183 4.61 12.77 2.29
N ALA A 184 3.70 12.00 1.72
CA ALA A 184 3.61 11.81 0.28
C ALA A 184 3.30 13.14 -0.45
N ALA A 185 2.37 13.93 0.07
CA ALA A 185 2.04 15.23 -0.46
C ALA A 185 3.23 16.22 -0.35
N TYR A 186 3.95 16.19 0.77
CA TYR A 186 5.17 16.98 0.96
C TYR A 186 6.21 16.69 -0.12
N ILE A 187 6.53 15.40 -0.31
CA ILE A 187 7.48 14.94 -1.33
C ILE A 187 7.02 15.32 -2.73
N TYR A 188 5.72 15.15 -3.03
CA TYR A 188 5.16 15.50 -4.34
C TYR A 188 5.30 16.99 -4.62
N ARG A 189 4.91 17.87 -3.69
CA ARG A 189 4.99 19.32 -3.88
C ARG A 189 6.42 19.82 -3.96
N LYS A 190 7.32 19.24 -3.15
CA LYS A 190 8.75 19.54 -3.22
C LYS A 190 9.37 19.14 -4.56
N THR A 191 8.97 17.99 -5.11
CA THR A 191 9.59 17.42 -6.32
C THR A 191 9.02 18.01 -7.60
N TYR A 192 7.71 18.26 -7.66
CA TYR A 192 6.99 18.56 -8.91
C TYR A 192 6.25 19.90 -8.92
N LYS A 193 6.23 20.64 -7.82
CA LYS A 193 5.51 21.89 -7.65
C LYS A 193 6.44 23.00 -7.12
N ASP A 194 5.86 23.97 -6.47
CA ASP A 194 6.49 25.17 -5.93
C ASP A 194 7.14 25.01 -4.54
N SER A 195 7.18 23.79 -4.02
CA SER A 195 7.62 23.47 -2.64
C SER A 195 6.78 24.11 -1.53
N ILE A 196 5.63 24.70 -1.85
CA ILE A 196 4.70 25.23 -0.86
C ILE A 196 3.88 24.06 -0.29
N HIS A 197 3.95 23.86 1.02
CA HIS A 197 3.18 22.81 1.70
C HIS A 197 1.76 23.31 1.99
N ILE A 198 0.80 22.39 1.85
CA ILE A 198 -0.61 22.62 2.13
C ILE A 198 -0.94 21.84 3.40
N GLU A 199 -1.42 22.55 4.42
CA GLU A 199 -1.82 21.91 5.68
C GLU A 199 -3.12 21.11 5.52
N PRO A 200 -3.29 20.02 6.28
CA PRO A 200 -4.49 19.19 6.22
C PRO A 200 -5.75 19.99 6.60
N ASN A 201 -6.85 19.75 5.90
CA ASN A 201 -8.15 20.31 6.18
C ASN A 201 -8.97 19.35 7.05
N PRO A 202 -9.29 19.68 8.31
CA PRO A 202 -9.97 18.76 9.23
C PRO A 202 -11.43 18.46 8.86
N LYS A 203 -11.97 19.09 7.83
CA LYS A 203 -13.34 18.87 7.34
C LYS A 203 -13.42 17.77 6.27
N LEU A 204 -12.28 17.33 5.75
CA LEU A 204 -12.19 16.31 4.69
C LEU A 204 -11.93 14.92 5.29
N ASP A 205 -12.38 13.87 4.59
CA ASP A 205 -11.96 12.51 4.85
C ASP A 205 -10.50 12.29 4.45
N TRP A 206 -9.92 11.16 4.81
CA TRP A 206 -8.49 10.88 4.61
C TRP A 206 -8.05 11.01 3.15
N ALA A 207 -8.81 10.47 2.19
CA ALA A 207 -8.50 10.56 0.76
C ALA A 207 -8.71 11.97 0.20
N GLY A 208 -9.80 12.64 0.58
CA GLY A 208 -10.07 14.04 0.20
C GLY A 208 -9.01 14.97 0.75
N ASN A 209 -8.52 14.71 1.94
CA ASN A 209 -7.43 15.46 2.57
C ASN A 209 -6.09 15.23 1.85
N PHE A 210 -5.82 14.00 1.39
CA PHE A 210 -4.65 13.74 0.56
C PHE A 210 -4.69 14.53 -0.75
N ALA A 211 -5.83 14.52 -1.46
CA ALA A 211 -6.03 15.34 -2.67
C ALA A 211 -5.78 16.83 -2.41
N HIS A 212 -6.34 17.36 -1.31
CA HIS A 212 -6.15 18.75 -0.88
C HIS A 212 -4.67 19.08 -0.65
N MET A 213 -3.95 18.26 0.12
CA MET A 213 -2.52 18.46 0.40
C MET A 213 -1.64 18.35 -0.85
N LEU A 214 -2.05 17.58 -1.86
CA LEU A 214 -1.41 17.56 -3.19
C LEU A 214 -1.63 18.87 -3.95
N GLY A 215 -2.62 19.68 -3.57
CA GLY A 215 -3.00 20.93 -4.21
C GLY A 215 -4.13 20.82 -5.23
N TYR A 216 -4.98 19.80 -5.08
CA TYR A 216 -6.14 19.55 -5.95
C TYR A 216 -7.42 19.53 -5.12
N ASP A 217 -8.15 20.66 -5.15
CA ASP A 217 -9.44 20.80 -4.44
C ASP A 217 -10.66 20.46 -5.31
N ASP A 218 -10.42 20.00 -6.53
CA ASP A 218 -11.45 19.56 -7.46
C ASP A 218 -12.20 18.35 -6.92
N LEU A 219 -13.53 18.37 -7.02
CA LEU A 219 -14.40 17.33 -6.49
C LEU A 219 -14.18 15.98 -7.19
N ASP A 220 -13.95 15.99 -8.50
CA ASP A 220 -13.78 14.75 -9.26
C ASP A 220 -12.41 14.13 -8.97
N PHE A 221 -11.38 14.95 -8.72
CA PHE A 221 -10.08 14.45 -8.27
C PHE A 221 -10.17 13.84 -6.86
N ARG A 222 -10.94 14.42 -5.93
CA ARG A 222 -11.18 13.81 -4.61
C ARG A 222 -11.91 12.47 -4.72
N LYS A 223 -12.92 12.36 -5.59
CA LYS A 223 -13.60 11.07 -5.88
C LYS A 223 -12.61 10.05 -6.44
N LEU A 224 -11.78 10.46 -7.41
CA LEU A 224 -10.73 9.60 -7.96
C LEU A 224 -9.77 9.10 -6.87
N MET A 225 -9.34 9.96 -5.94
CA MET A 225 -8.47 9.55 -4.84
C MET A 225 -9.14 8.55 -3.89
N ARG A 226 -10.44 8.70 -3.59
CA ARG A 226 -11.18 7.71 -2.80
C ARG A 226 -11.19 6.34 -3.48
N LEU A 227 -11.55 6.30 -4.75
CA LEU A 227 -11.54 5.07 -5.54
C LEU A 227 -10.12 4.48 -5.61
N TYR A 228 -9.14 5.28 -6.00
CA TYR A 228 -7.76 4.85 -6.16
C TYR A 228 -7.19 4.22 -4.88
N LEU A 229 -7.33 4.90 -3.73
CA LEU A 229 -6.83 4.39 -2.45
C LEU A 229 -7.61 3.18 -1.96
N THR A 230 -8.90 3.08 -2.28
CA THR A 230 -9.71 1.90 -1.93
C THR A 230 -9.28 0.65 -2.69
N ILE A 231 -9.04 0.76 -4.01
CA ILE A 231 -8.70 -0.41 -4.83
C ILE A 231 -7.22 -0.80 -4.76
N HIS A 232 -6.34 0.08 -4.26
CA HIS A 232 -4.90 -0.17 -4.10
C HIS A 232 -4.50 -0.54 -2.66
N VAL A 233 -5.46 -0.86 -1.81
CA VAL A 233 -5.23 -1.07 -0.37
C VAL A 233 -4.42 -2.32 -0.06
N ASP A 234 -4.56 -3.37 -0.86
CA ASP A 234 -3.91 -4.66 -0.65
C ASP A 234 -3.81 -5.44 -1.96
N HIS A 235 -2.82 -6.31 -2.10
CA HIS A 235 -2.65 -7.15 -3.30
C HIS A 235 -2.02 -8.48 -2.93
N GLU A 236 -2.73 -9.28 -2.10
CA GLU A 236 -2.28 -10.57 -1.53
C GLU A 236 -0.84 -10.57 -0.98
N GLY A 237 -0.31 -11.72 -0.59
CA GLY A 237 1.00 -11.82 0.05
C GLY A 237 2.18 -12.14 -0.87
N GLY A 238 1.90 -12.58 -2.11
CA GLY A 238 2.91 -13.13 -3.01
C GLY A 238 3.76 -12.11 -3.77
N ASN A 239 3.39 -10.83 -3.76
CA ASN A 239 4.17 -9.78 -4.41
C ASN A 239 5.36 -9.33 -3.56
N VAL A 240 6.37 -8.73 -4.19
CA VAL A 240 7.65 -8.38 -3.54
C VAL A 240 7.46 -7.46 -2.34
N SER A 241 6.60 -6.44 -2.43
CA SER A 241 6.42 -5.48 -1.33
C SER A 241 5.71 -6.10 -0.14
N ALA A 242 4.62 -6.84 -0.34
CA ALA A 242 3.93 -7.53 0.74
C ALA A 242 4.84 -8.60 1.38
N HIS A 243 5.51 -9.42 0.56
CA HIS A 243 6.41 -10.48 1.06
C HIS A 243 7.57 -9.90 1.87
N SER A 244 8.26 -8.87 1.38
CA SER A 244 9.38 -8.26 2.13
C SER A 244 8.92 -7.56 3.41
N THR A 245 7.75 -6.92 3.41
CA THR A 245 7.15 -6.37 4.63
C THR A 245 6.95 -7.46 5.70
N HIS A 246 6.33 -8.57 5.32
CA HIS A 246 6.11 -9.70 6.23
C HIS A 246 7.41 -10.39 6.66
N LEU A 247 8.36 -10.57 5.72
CA LEU A 247 9.65 -11.19 6.02
C LEU A 247 10.42 -10.39 7.06
N VAL A 248 10.50 -9.07 6.90
CA VAL A 248 11.16 -8.19 7.86
C VAL A 248 10.41 -8.16 9.19
N GLY A 249 9.07 -8.09 9.15
CA GLY A 249 8.23 -8.17 10.36
C GLY A 249 8.37 -9.49 11.13
N SER A 250 8.65 -10.61 10.44
CA SER A 250 8.86 -11.91 11.09
C SER A 250 10.09 -11.93 12.03
N ALA A 251 11.03 -11.03 11.83
CA ALA A 251 12.18 -10.81 12.71
C ALA A 251 11.86 -9.91 13.92
N LEU A 252 10.58 -9.54 14.12
CA LEU A 252 10.10 -8.58 15.12
C LEU A 252 10.60 -7.14 14.89
N SER A 253 10.93 -6.80 13.65
CA SER A 253 11.06 -5.40 13.26
C SER A 253 9.69 -4.71 13.39
N ASP A 254 9.72 -3.46 13.85
CA ASP A 254 8.48 -2.67 13.98
C ASP A 254 7.80 -2.37 12.63
N ALA A 255 6.60 -1.80 12.66
CA ALA A 255 5.82 -1.52 11.47
C ALA A 255 6.54 -0.54 10.50
N TYR A 256 7.32 0.41 11.01
CA TYR A 256 8.02 1.39 10.19
C TYR A 256 9.11 0.73 9.35
N LEU A 257 9.98 -0.05 9.98
CA LEU A 257 11.06 -0.77 9.29
C LEU A 257 10.49 -1.83 8.32
N SER A 258 9.45 -2.53 8.73
CA SER A 258 8.77 -3.52 7.90
C SER A 258 8.14 -2.90 6.65
N LEU A 259 7.42 -1.78 6.79
CA LEU A 259 6.84 -1.07 5.66
C LEU A 259 7.92 -0.45 4.76
N ALA A 260 8.99 0.12 5.32
CA ALA A 260 10.09 0.67 4.53
C ALA A 260 10.73 -0.40 3.63
N ALA A 261 10.89 -1.64 4.13
CA ALA A 261 11.35 -2.76 3.32
C ALA A 261 10.37 -3.06 2.15
N GLY A 262 9.07 -3.04 2.43
CA GLY A 262 8.03 -3.16 1.40
C GLY A 262 8.07 -2.05 0.36
N MET A 263 8.27 -0.80 0.78
CA MET A 263 8.38 0.35 -0.12
C MET A 263 9.62 0.27 -1.01
N ASN A 264 10.74 -0.25 -0.50
CA ASN A 264 11.93 -0.50 -1.31
C ASN A 264 11.68 -1.56 -2.39
N GLY A 265 10.93 -2.61 -2.08
CA GLY A 265 10.47 -3.60 -3.04
C GLY A 265 9.49 -2.98 -4.06
N LEU A 266 8.56 -2.15 -3.60
CA LEU A 266 7.58 -1.47 -4.45
C LEU A 266 8.24 -0.51 -5.46
N ALA A 267 9.40 0.06 -5.13
CA ALA A 267 10.17 0.93 -5.99
C ALA A 267 10.87 0.21 -7.17
N GLY A 268 10.65 -1.09 -7.34
CA GLY A 268 11.18 -1.85 -8.48
C GLY A 268 10.40 -1.61 -9.78
N PRO A 269 11.09 -1.49 -10.95
CA PRO A 269 10.43 -1.25 -12.25
C PRO A 269 9.53 -2.41 -12.70
N LEU A 270 9.77 -3.61 -12.21
CA LEU A 270 8.90 -4.80 -12.45
C LEU A 270 7.80 -4.95 -11.39
N HIS A 271 7.58 -3.94 -10.56
CA HIS A 271 6.56 -3.93 -9.53
C HIS A 271 5.80 -2.58 -9.51
N GLY A 272 5.83 -1.82 -8.44
CA GLY A 272 5.05 -0.58 -8.30
C GLY A 272 5.46 0.54 -9.27
N LEU A 273 6.73 0.61 -9.68
CA LEU A 273 7.15 1.58 -10.69
C LEU A 273 6.78 1.20 -12.14
N ALA A 274 6.15 0.07 -12.38
CA ALA A 274 5.71 -0.31 -13.73
C ALA A 274 4.83 0.77 -14.40
N ALA A 275 3.94 1.41 -13.64
CA ALA A 275 3.11 2.51 -14.14
C ALA A 275 3.93 3.74 -14.55
N GLN A 276 5.02 4.06 -13.83
CA GLN A 276 5.95 5.12 -14.20
C GLN A 276 6.69 4.78 -15.49
N GLU A 277 7.13 3.54 -15.64
CA GLU A 277 7.81 3.08 -16.87
C GLU A 277 6.86 3.13 -18.07
N VAL A 278 5.58 2.79 -17.89
CA VAL A 278 4.55 2.97 -18.95
C VAL A 278 4.41 4.45 -19.32
N ALA A 279 4.31 5.33 -18.33
CA ALA A 279 4.16 6.77 -18.57
C ALA A 279 5.39 7.33 -19.34
N ARG A 280 6.61 6.94 -18.93
CA ARG A 280 7.84 7.32 -19.65
C ARG A 280 7.83 6.81 -21.09
N TRP A 281 7.52 5.54 -21.30
CA TRP A 281 7.45 4.94 -22.63
C TRP A 281 6.45 5.67 -23.55
N ILE A 282 5.30 6.10 -23.01
CA ILE A 282 4.31 6.89 -23.76
C ILE A 282 4.87 8.28 -24.09
N LEU A 283 5.59 8.91 -23.18
CA LEU A 283 6.19 10.22 -23.43
C LEU A 283 7.30 10.15 -24.47
N ASP A 284 8.18 9.15 -24.38
CA ASP A 284 9.26 8.90 -25.36
C ASP A 284 8.67 8.63 -26.74
N LEU A 285 7.58 7.84 -26.82
CA LEU A 285 6.85 7.59 -28.07
C LEU A 285 6.28 8.89 -28.67
N ARG A 286 5.71 9.75 -27.85
CA ARG A 286 5.18 11.05 -28.29
C ARG A 286 6.29 11.99 -28.76
N GLU A 287 7.44 11.96 -28.13
CA GLU A 287 8.61 12.75 -28.53
C GLU A 287 9.16 12.27 -29.87
N GLU A 288 9.35 10.95 -30.07
CA GLU A 288 9.86 10.36 -31.31
C GLU A 288 8.97 10.72 -32.52
N PHE A 289 7.66 10.77 -32.33
CA PHE A 289 6.72 11.11 -33.42
C PHE A 289 6.24 12.58 -33.42
N ASN A 290 6.86 13.45 -32.62
CA ASN A 290 6.50 14.88 -32.51
C ASN A 290 4.99 15.11 -32.25
N GLY A 291 4.35 14.25 -31.44
CA GLY A 291 2.94 14.35 -31.10
C GLY A 291 2.25 13.01 -30.91
N ALA A 292 0.97 12.92 -31.24
CA ALA A 292 0.22 11.68 -31.16
C ALA A 292 0.51 10.78 -32.36
N PRO A 293 1.15 9.60 -32.17
CA PRO A 293 1.45 8.68 -33.27
C PRO A 293 0.19 7.99 -33.80
N THR A 294 0.23 7.60 -35.08
CA THR A 294 -0.83 6.76 -35.66
C THR A 294 -0.72 5.33 -35.15
N LYS A 295 -1.79 4.55 -35.34
CA LYS A 295 -1.83 3.14 -34.95
C LYS A 295 -0.69 2.32 -35.63
N GLU A 296 -0.42 2.61 -36.88
CA GLU A 296 0.65 1.96 -37.68
C GLU A 296 2.03 2.30 -37.11
N GLN A 297 2.28 3.56 -36.79
CA GLN A 297 3.53 4.02 -36.17
C GLN A 297 3.76 3.35 -34.80
N ILE A 298 2.69 3.25 -33.97
CA ILE A 298 2.79 2.53 -32.68
C ILE A 298 3.14 1.06 -32.91
N ALA A 299 2.49 0.40 -33.88
CA ALA A 299 2.76 -1.01 -34.17
C ALA A 299 4.20 -1.25 -34.66
N GLU A 300 4.74 -0.35 -35.46
CA GLU A 300 6.14 -0.42 -35.92
C GLU A 300 7.13 -0.18 -34.78
N TYR A 301 6.89 0.82 -33.95
CA TYR A 301 7.68 1.10 -32.75
C TYR A 301 7.73 -0.08 -31.79
N ILE A 302 6.59 -0.73 -31.54
CA ILE A 302 6.50 -1.95 -30.72
C ILE A 302 7.36 -3.06 -31.33
N LYS A 303 7.22 -3.33 -32.63
CA LYS A 303 8.00 -4.37 -33.30
C LYS A 303 9.50 -4.10 -33.22
N LYS A 304 9.93 -2.87 -33.42
CA LYS A 304 11.33 -2.43 -33.28
C LYS A 304 11.84 -2.67 -31.86
N THR A 305 11.05 -2.21 -30.83
CA THR A 305 11.39 -2.38 -29.42
C THR A 305 11.58 -3.85 -29.05
N LEU A 306 10.69 -4.73 -29.51
CA LEU A 306 10.79 -6.18 -29.26
C LEU A 306 11.96 -6.83 -30.01
N ALA A 307 12.24 -6.39 -31.25
CA ALA A 307 13.39 -6.88 -32.04
C ALA A 307 14.73 -6.51 -31.40
N GLU A 308 14.79 -5.40 -30.66
CA GLU A 308 15.96 -4.98 -29.88
C GLU A 308 16.12 -5.72 -28.56
N GLY A 309 15.24 -6.71 -28.24
CA GLY A 309 15.23 -7.45 -27.00
C GLY A 309 14.73 -6.66 -25.79
N ARG A 310 14.12 -5.49 -26.03
CA ARG A 310 13.48 -4.68 -24.96
C ARG A 310 12.05 -5.12 -24.71
N VAL A 311 11.54 -4.86 -23.51
CA VAL A 311 10.15 -5.13 -23.13
C VAL A 311 9.26 -3.92 -23.40
N ILE A 312 7.97 -4.17 -23.59
CA ILE A 312 6.95 -3.11 -23.61
C ILE A 312 6.40 -2.97 -22.18
N PRO A 313 6.62 -1.83 -21.50
CA PRO A 313 6.12 -1.63 -20.14
C PRO A 313 4.58 -1.76 -20.05
N GLY A 314 4.11 -2.32 -18.94
CA GLY A 314 2.67 -2.52 -18.71
C GLY A 314 2.09 -3.84 -19.24
N TYR A 315 2.88 -4.63 -19.95
CA TYR A 315 2.48 -5.96 -20.43
C TYR A 315 3.25 -7.08 -19.72
N GLY A 316 2.66 -8.28 -19.65
CA GLY A 316 3.30 -9.46 -19.06
C GLY A 316 3.15 -9.58 -17.56
N HIS A 317 2.01 -9.17 -16.99
CA HIS A 317 1.70 -9.35 -15.57
C HIS A 317 1.84 -10.82 -15.16
N ALA A 318 2.40 -11.07 -13.96
CA ALA A 318 2.71 -12.42 -13.49
C ALA A 318 1.45 -13.31 -13.29
N VAL A 319 0.31 -12.72 -12.93
CA VAL A 319 -0.95 -13.43 -12.63
C VAL A 319 -2.03 -13.15 -13.67
N LEU A 320 -2.38 -11.88 -13.92
CA LEU A 320 -3.50 -11.51 -14.79
C LEU A 320 -3.30 -11.97 -16.23
N ARG A 321 -4.34 -12.55 -16.84
CA ARG A 321 -4.36 -13.10 -18.19
C ARG A 321 -5.35 -12.39 -19.12
N LYS A 322 -6.43 -11.82 -18.56
CA LYS A 322 -7.39 -10.98 -19.30
C LYS A 322 -7.16 -9.52 -18.96
N THR A 323 -7.07 -8.69 -19.95
CA THR A 323 -7.06 -7.22 -19.86
C THR A 323 -8.27 -6.68 -20.61
#